data_108bf2f749b7a1239a7e481ad977d5c2
#
_entry.id   108bf2f749b7a1239a7e481ad977d5c2
#
_cell.length_a   1.000
_cell.length_b   1.000
_cell.length_c   1.000
_cell.angle_alpha   90.00
_cell.angle_beta   90.00
_cell.angle_gamma   90.00
#
_symmetry.space_group_name_H-M   'P 1'
#
loop_
_entity.id
_entity.type
_entity.pdbx_description
1 polymer ?
#
loop_
_entity_poly.entity_id
_entity_poly.type
_entity_poly.pdbx_seq_one_letter_code
_entity_poly.pdbx_strand_id
1 'polypeptide(L)'
;MAKTINTVTVVGAGYMGGGIAQSLALADLKVEIVDVDVEAAKKGLERLLQEAQEFEDQGLYAAGSTETIKANLTAGRTLEAAVAESDFIEEAVFESPEVKREVLGKISEHAREDAIIGTNTSTIPVHVLVSAVKHPERFLTVHFSNPAPFIPGVELVSGVATTPDVVDAVKDLLARAGREGAEVADTPGMVLNRLQYALLKEAASVVEEGIATAEDVDTVVRTTFGFRLGFFGPFAIADQAGLDVYANGFNTLSEAYGERLAPPKLLEENVAAGRHGVKNGKGWTGDFDDETKAEVIAYRNKAYARMGDLLRELGPAPKGKK
;
A
#
# COMPACT_ATOMS: atom_id res chain seq x y z
N MET A 1 -0.33 25.15 8.28
CA MET A 1 -1.42 24.30 7.76
C MET A 1 -0.84 23.53 6.59
N ALA A 2 -1.08 22.24 6.51
CA ALA A 2 -0.63 21.43 5.38
C ALA A 2 -1.19 22.01 4.06
N LYS A 3 -0.41 21.89 2.97
CA LYS A 3 -0.82 22.35 1.63
C LYS A 3 -2.00 21.51 1.15
N THR A 4 -3.06 22.14 0.68
CA THR A 4 -4.17 21.43 0.03
C THR A 4 -3.76 21.10 -1.41
N ILE A 5 -3.81 19.82 -1.78
CA ILE A 5 -3.52 19.32 -3.12
C ILE A 5 -4.82 19.24 -3.90
N ASN A 6 -4.90 19.91 -5.07
CA ASN A 6 -6.07 19.89 -5.95
C ASN A 6 -5.72 19.48 -7.38
N THR A 7 -4.50 19.74 -7.81
CA THR A 7 -3.99 19.41 -9.15
C THR A 7 -2.87 18.38 -9.05
N VAL A 8 -2.97 17.32 -9.84
CA VAL A 8 -2.01 16.20 -9.82
C VAL A 8 -1.53 15.92 -11.24
N THR A 9 -0.23 15.70 -11.39
CA THR A 9 0.31 15.07 -12.60
C THR A 9 0.81 13.65 -12.25
N VAL A 10 0.36 12.65 -12.99
CA VAL A 10 0.90 11.29 -12.93
C VAL A 10 1.81 11.09 -14.14
N VAL A 11 3.07 10.78 -13.87
CA VAL A 11 4.11 10.60 -14.89
C VAL A 11 4.34 9.11 -15.14
N GLY A 12 3.89 8.65 -16.31
CA GLY A 12 3.83 7.24 -16.71
C GLY A 12 2.39 6.74 -16.81
N ALA A 13 1.93 6.51 -18.04
CA ALA A 13 0.59 6.00 -18.33
C ALA A 13 0.51 4.46 -18.32
N GLY A 14 1.49 3.80 -17.73
CA GLY A 14 1.52 2.34 -17.60
C GLY A 14 0.43 1.81 -16.64
N TYR A 15 0.54 0.54 -16.28
CA TYR A 15 -0.45 -0.14 -15.44
C TYR A 15 -0.61 0.54 -14.05
N MET A 16 0.50 0.80 -13.36
CA MET A 16 0.44 1.44 -12.04
C MET A 16 0.01 2.90 -12.12
N GLY A 17 0.71 3.71 -12.95
CA GLY A 17 0.37 5.14 -13.08
C GLY A 17 -1.04 5.38 -13.56
N GLY A 18 -1.54 4.54 -14.49
CA GLY A 18 -2.92 4.59 -14.94
C GLY A 18 -3.93 4.34 -13.81
N GLY A 19 -3.72 3.29 -13.03
CA GLY A 19 -4.60 2.97 -11.89
C GLY A 19 -4.55 4.02 -10.79
N ILE A 20 -3.37 4.62 -10.54
CA ILE A 20 -3.21 5.75 -9.62
C ILE A 20 -4.01 6.96 -10.15
N ALA A 21 -3.86 7.30 -11.43
CA ALA A 21 -4.58 8.41 -12.06
C ALA A 21 -6.11 8.25 -11.98
N GLN A 22 -6.64 7.05 -12.26
CA GLN A 22 -8.07 6.76 -12.09
C GLN A 22 -8.52 6.96 -10.63
N SER A 23 -7.76 6.43 -9.67
CA SER A 23 -8.09 6.54 -8.23
C SER A 23 -8.16 7.99 -7.76
N LEU A 24 -7.23 8.82 -8.21
CA LEU A 24 -7.18 10.24 -7.83
C LEU A 24 -8.26 11.04 -8.56
N ALA A 25 -8.57 10.73 -9.82
CA ALA A 25 -9.65 11.36 -10.57
C ALA A 25 -11.03 11.07 -9.98
N LEU A 26 -11.25 9.86 -9.43
CA LEU A 26 -12.46 9.49 -8.70
C LEU A 26 -12.65 10.27 -7.39
N ALA A 27 -11.58 10.83 -6.83
CA ALA A 27 -11.60 11.68 -5.64
C ALA A 27 -11.80 13.18 -5.96
N ASP A 28 -12.33 13.51 -7.12
CA ASP A 28 -12.56 14.88 -7.61
C ASP A 28 -11.28 15.73 -7.72
N LEU A 29 -10.11 15.09 -7.88
CA LEU A 29 -8.86 15.77 -8.15
C LEU A 29 -8.70 15.99 -9.66
N LYS A 30 -8.13 17.14 -10.04
CA LYS A 30 -7.77 17.38 -11.44
C LYS A 30 -6.45 16.70 -11.73
N VAL A 31 -6.52 15.66 -12.55
CA VAL A 31 -5.39 14.80 -12.87
C VAL A 31 -4.98 14.96 -14.32
N GLU A 32 -3.73 15.22 -14.56
CA GLU A 32 -3.10 15.13 -15.89
C GLU A 32 -2.21 13.90 -15.93
N ILE A 33 -2.39 13.03 -16.93
CA ILE A 33 -1.46 11.93 -17.16
C ILE A 33 -0.50 12.28 -18.29
N VAL A 34 0.79 12.09 -18.07
CA VAL A 34 1.85 12.28 -19.05
C VAL A 34 2.67 11.01 -19.23
N ASP A 35 3.28 10.85 -20.39
CA ASP A 35 4.14 9.73 -20.71
C ASP A 35 5.36 10.21 -21.51
N VAL A 36 6.10 9.30 -22.15
CA VAL A 36 7.30 9.60 -22.95
C VAL A 36 7.04 10.67 -24.02
N ASP A 37 5.83 10.74 -24.53
CA ASP A 37 5.34 11.81 -25.40
C ASP A 37 3.81 12.00 -25.25
N VAL A 38 3.29 13.04 -25.86
CA VAL A 38 1.87 13.43 -25.80
C VAL A 38 0.96 12.35 -26.42
N GLU A 39 1.40 11.67 -27.47
CA GLU A 39 0.60 10.64 -28.15
C GLU A 39 0.52 9.36 -27.29
N ALA A 40 1.60 8.99 -26.63
CA ALA A 40 1.58 7.89 -25.66
C ALA A 40 0.64 8.18 -24.47
N ALA A 41 0.69 9.41 -23.95
CA ALA A 41 -0.21 9.85 -22.88
C ALA A 41 -1.68 9.81 -23.32
N LYS A 42 -2.04 10.27 -24.51
CA LYS A 42 -3.41 10.19 -25.05
C LYS A 42 -3.91 8.77 -25.22
N LYS A 43 -3.07 7.88 -25.77
CA LYS A 43 -3.40 6.44 -25.86
C LYS A 43 -3.59 5.82 -24.48
N GLY A 44 -2.76 6.22 -23.50
CA GLY A 44 -2.94 5.86 -22.11
C GLY A 44 -4.31 6.29 -21.57
N LEU A 45 -4.70 7.54 -21.78
CA LEU A 45 -6.00 8.06 -21.38
C LEU A 45 -7.16 7.28 -22.03
N GLU A 46 -7.12 7.04 -23.34
CA GLU A 46 -8.15 6.27 -24.06
C GLU A 46 -8.33 4.88 -23.43
N ARG A 47 -7.22 4.17 -23.17
CA ARG A 47 -7.22 2.86 -22.50
C ARG A 47 -7.83 2.94 -21.11
N LEU A 48 -7.46 3.95 -20.31
CA LEU A 48 -7.95 4.12 -18.95
C LEU A 48 -9.46 4.43 -18.91
N LEU A 49 -9.98 5.18 -19.86
CA LEU A 49 -11.41 5.46 -19.96
C LEU A 49 -12.20 4.20 -20.37
N GLN A 50 -11.63 3.37 -21.23
CA GLN A 50 -12.22 2.07 -21.57
C GLN A 50 -12.21 1.13 -20.35
N GLU A 51 -11.07 0.99 -19.65
CA GLU A 51 -10.97 0.19 -18.43
C GLU A 51 -11.94 0.67 -17.35
N ALA A 52 -12.12 1.98 -17.18
CA ALA A 52 -13.09 2.54 -16.23
C ALA A 52 -14.53 2.13 -16.57
N GLN A 53 -14.89 2.16 -17.86
CA GLN A 53 -16.19 1.70 -18.32
C GLN A 53 -16.39 0.20 -18.07
N GLU A 54 -15.37 -0.62 -18.36
CA GLU A 54 -15.41 -2.06 -18.09
C GLU A 54 -15.58 -2.35 -16.58
N PHE A 55 -14.91 -1.60 -15.70
CA PHE A 55 -15.07 -1.74 -14.26
C PHE A 55 -16.45 -1.30 -13.77
N GLU A 56 -17.02 -0.25 -14.34
CA GLU A 56 -18.38 0.20 -14.03
C GLU A 56 -19.43 -0.82 -14.50
N ASP A 57 -19.28 -1.35 -15.72
CA ASP A 57 -20.19 -2.36 -16.30
C ASP A 57 -20.17 -3.68 -15.49
N GLN A 58 -19.02 -4.01 -14.89
CA GLN A 58 -18.85 -5.17 -13.99
C GLN A 58 -19.27 -4.89 -12.54
N GLY A 59 -19.69 -3.66 -12.23
CA GLY A 59 -20.04 -3.25 -10.86
C GLY A 59 -18.86 -3.15 -9.90
N LEU A 60 -17.61 -3.08 -10.42
CA LEU A 60 -16.41 -2.87 -9.63
C LEU A 60 -16.22 -1.39 -9.27
N TYR A 61 -16.65 -0.50 -10.14
CA TYR A 61 -16.83 0.92 -9.88
C TYR A 61 -18.30 1.24 -9.68
N ALA A 62 -18.60 2.28 -8.90
CA ALA A 62 -19.95 2.78 -8.74
C ALA A 62 -20.49 3.37 -10.05
N ALA A 63 -21.80 3.35 -10.25
CA ALA A 63 -22.42 3.98 -11.40
C ALA A 63 -22.06 5.48 -11.49
N GLY A 64 -21.64 5.93 -12.68
CA GLY A 64 -21.17 7.30 -12.95
C GLY A 64 -19.68 7.54 -12.69
N SER A 65 -18.93 6.52 -12.25
CA SER A 65 -17.49 6.63 -12.04
C SER A 65 -16.73 6.96 -13.33
N THR A 66 -17.11 6.38 -14.45
CA THR A 66 -16.48 6.64 -15.75
C THR A 66 -16.60 8.11 -16.16
N GLU A 67 -17.79 8.71 -15.99
CA GLU A 67 -18.01 10.13 -16.29
C GLU A 67 -17.23 11.02 -15.31
N THR A 68 -17.10 10.62 -14.04
CA THR A 68 -16.27 11.34 -13.06
C THR A 68 -14.81 11.32 -13.47
N ILE A 69 -14.27 10.14 -13.85
CA ILE A 69 -12.89 10.01 -14.34
C ILE A 69 -12.69 10.87 -15.59
N LYS A 70 -13.61 10.83 -16.54
CA LYS A 70 -13.56 11.59 -17.79
C LYS A 70 -13.58 13.11 -17.58
N ALA A 71 -14.27 13.58 -16.55
CA ALA A 71 -14.32 15.00 -16.20
C ALA A 71 -13.06 15.49 -15.48
N ASN A 72 -12.29 14.58 -14.87
CA ASN A 72 -11.19 14.90 -13.98
C ASN A 72 -9.83 14.43 -14.48
N LEU A 73 -9.76 13.46 -15.41
CA LEU A 73 -8.52 12.93 -15.98
C LEU A 73 -8.32 13.42 -17.40
N THR A 74 -7.18 14.03 -17.64
CA THR A 74 -6.80 14.58 -18.94
C THR A 74 -5.42 14.10 -19.38
N ALA A 75 -5.12 14.24 -20.68
CA ALA A 75 -3.80 14.05 -21.28
C ALA A 75 -3.68 15.01 -22.47
N GLY A 76 -2.49 15.45 -22.79
CA GLY A 76 -2.26 16.27 -23.96
C GLY A 76 -1.21 17.34 -23.80
N ARG A 77 -0.70 17.54 -22.60
CA ARG A 77 0.45 18.41 -22.33
C ARG A 77 1.76 17.62 -22.32
N THR A 78 2.86 18.32 -22.54
CA THR A 78 4.19 17.77 -22.28
C THR A 78 4.41 17.64 -20.78
N LEU A 79 5.41 16.85 -20.38
CA LEU A 79 5.79 16.71 -18.98
C LEU A 79 6.03 18.06 -18.32
N GLU A 80 6.83 18.91 -18.96
CA GLU A 80 7.22 20.22 -18.44
C GLU A 80 6.00 21.13 -18.19
N ALA A 81 5.07 21.17 -19.15
CA ALA A 81 3.85 21.99 -19.04
C ALA A 81 2.88 21.46 -17.98
N ALA A 82 2.79 20.15 -17.81
CA ALA A 82 1.90 19.55 -16.83
C ALA A 82 2.41 19.75 -15.39
N VAL A 83 3.70 19.45 -15.14
CA VAL A 83 4.27 19.56 -13.78
C VAL A 83 4.39 21.00 -13.29
N ALA A 84 4.49 21.99 -14.21
CA ALA A 84 4.56 23.40 -13.86
C ALA A 84 3.28 23.95 -13.19
N GLU A 85 2.15 23.25 -13.32
CA GLU A 85 0.87 23.68 -12.75
C GLU A 85 0.35 22.76 -11.65
N SER A 86 1.11 21.71 -11.30
CA SER A 86 0.67 20.68 -10.36
C SER A 86 1.03 20.99 -8.91
N ASP A 87 0.13 20.67 -8.00
CA ASP A 87 0.38 20.70 -6.56
C ASP A 87 1.15 19.44 -6.11
N PHE A 88 0.85 18.30 -6.74
CA PHE A 88 1.46 17.00 -6.49
C PHE A 88 1.80 16.31 -7.81
N ILE A 89 2.98 15.75 -7.90
CA ILE A 89 3.44 14.96 -9.05
C ILE A 89 3.79 13.57 -8.57
N GLU A 90 3.17 12.54 -9.16
CA GLU A 90 3.46 11.14 -8.87
C GLU A 90 4.22 10.51 -10.02
N GLU A 91 5.48 10.16 -9.81
CA GLU A 91 6.31 9.46 -10.79
C GLU A 91 6.06 7.95 -10.71
N ALA A 92 5.60 7.35 -11.80
CA ALA A 92 5.26 5.93 -11.93
C ALA A 92 5.84 5.31 -13.22
N VAL A 93 7.07 5.71 -13.59
CA VAL A 93 7.78 5.16 -14.74
C VAL A 93 8.48 3.84 -14.42
N PHE A 94 9.17 3.27 -15.40
CA PHE A 94 9.85 1.99 -15.27
C PHE A 94 10.80 1.93 -14.06
N GLU A 95 10.80 0.78 -13.37
CA GLU A 95 11.55 0.56 -12.13
C GLU A 95 13.05 0.35 -12.40
N SER A 96 13.74 1.46 -12.71
CA SER A 96 15.21 1.55 -12.84
C SER A 96 15.69 2.82 -12.16
N PRO A 97 16.75 2.76 -11.34
CA PRO A 97 17.31 3.96 -10.70
C PRO A 97 17.75 5.02 -11.71
N GLU A 98 18.27 4.62 -12.87
CA GLU A 98 18.74 5.52 -13.92
C GLU A 98 17.56 6.26 -14.55
N VAL A 99 16.53 5.51 -14.98
CA VAL A 99 15.32 6.09 -15.61
C VAL A 99 14.59 7.01 -14.64
N LYS A 100 14.40 6.56 -13.38
CA LYS A 100 13.73 7.38 -12.37
C LYS A 100 14.50 8.66 -12.05
N ARG A 101 15.83 8.62 -11.90
CA ARG A 101 16.63 9.83 -11.69
C ARG A 101 16.53 10.81 -12.85
N GLU A 102 16.56 10.32 -14.09
CA GLU A 102 16.40 11.17 -15.28
C GLU A 102 15.03 11.87 -15.27
N VAL A 103 13.96 11.11 -15.05
CA VAL A 103 12.59 11.64 -15.05
C VAL A 103 12.34 12.56 -13.86
N LEU A 104 12.76 12.17 -12.65
CA LEU A 104 12.65 13.00 -11.44
C LEU A 104 13.44 14.32 -11.59
N GLY A 105 14.60 14.29 -12.24
CA GLY A 105 15.37 15.49 -12.56
C GLY A 105 14.58 16.45 -13.46
N LYS A 106 13.98 15.94 -14.54
CA LYS A 106 13.13 16.73 -15.44
C LYS A 106 11.88 17.27 -14.72
N ILE A 107 11.21 16.44 -13.92
CA ILE A 107 10.08 16.86 -13.08
C ILE A 107 10.51 18.02 -12.17
N SER A 108 11.57 17.83 -11.42
CA SER A 108 12.05 18.81 -10.44
C SER A 108 12.58 20.10 -11.06
N GLU A 109 13.01 20.05 -12.33
CA GLU A 109 13.45 21.24 -13.06
C GLU A 109 12.29 22.18 -13.40
N HIS A 110 11.11 21.61 -13.72
CA HIS A 110 9.96 22.35 -14.25
C HIS A 110 8.81 22.47 -13.25
N ALA A 111 8.79 21.68 -12.20
CA ALA A 111 7.78 21.76 -11.16
C ALA A 111 7.89 23.08 -10.38
N ARG A 112 6.76 23.55 -9.86
CA ARG A 112 6.73 24.70 -8.95
C ARG A 112 7.57 24.42 -7.70
N GLU A 113 8.17 25.45 -7.13
CA GLU A 113 8.97 25.33 -5.90
C GLU A 113 8.18 24.76 -4.72
N ASP A 114 6.86 24.94 -4.69
CA ASP A 114 5.97 24.45 -3.65
C ASP A 114 5.30 23.11 -4.00
N ALA A 115 5.55 22.53 -5.17
CA ALA A 115 5.01 21.23 -5.56
C ALA A 115 5.62 20.10 -4.75
N ILE A 116 4.81 19.11 -4.41
CA ILE A 116 5.27 17.86 -3.78
C ILE A 116 5.53 16.84 -4.89
N ILE A 117 6.66 16.15 -4.81
CA ILE A 117 7.04 15.10 -5.76
C ILE A 117 7.03 13.76 -5.06
N GLY A 118 6.17 12.86 -5.53
CA GLY A 118 6.11 11.46 -5.14
C GLY A 118 6.78 10.55 -6.17
N THR A 119 7.25 9.39 -5.75
CA THR A 119 7.69 8.30 -6.64
C THR A 119 7.05 6.99 -6.22
N ASN A 120 6.48 6.27 -7.17
CA ASN A 120 5.84 4.96 -6.95
C ASN A 120 6.85 3.81 -7.09
N THR A 121 8.05 3.96 -6.55
CA THR A 121 9.02 2.87 -6.52
C THR A 121 8.65 1.82 -5.49
N SER A 122 8.86 0.55 -5.84
CA SER A 122 8.60 -0.59 -4.93
C SER A 122 9.84 -1.02 -4.14
N THR A 123 11.05 -0.73 -4.65
CA THR A 123 12.28 -1.31 -4.12
C THR A 123 13.45 -0.33 -4.01
N ILE A 124 13.40 0.80 -4.73
CA ILE A 124 14.49 1.76 -4.75
C ILE A 124 14.33 2.73 -3.58
N PRO A 125 15.27 2.77 -2.62
CA PRO A 125 15.20 3.67 -1.48
C PRO A 125 15.21 5.15 -1.89
N VAL A 126 14.56 6.01 -1.09
CA VAL A 126 14.51 7.46 -1.30
C VAL A 126 15.91 8.06 -1.41
N HIS A 127 16.85 7.64 -0.55
CA HIS A 127 18.22 8.15 -0.55
C HIS A 127 18.98 7.87 -1.86
N VAL A 128 18.55 6.90 -2.66
CA VAL A 128 19.13 6.61 -3.99
C VAL A 128 18.63 7.60 -5.04
N LEU A 129 17.40 8.10 -4.92
CA LEU A 129 16.73 8.95 -5.91
C LEU A 129 16.80 10.43 -5.58
N VAL A 130 16.91 10.80 -4.31
CA VAL A 130 16.79 12.17 -3.80
C VAL A 130 17.78 13.15 -4.43
N SER A 131 18.95 12.70 -4.86
CA SER A 131 19.97 13.54 -5.53
C SER A 131 19.52 14.09 -6.88
N ALA A 132 18.46 13.54 -7.48
CA ALA A 132 17.88 14.03 -8.73
C ALA A 132 16.87 15.17 -8.51
N VAL A 133 16.48 15.46 -7.27
CA VAL A 133 15.42 16.42 -6.95
C VAL A 133 16.02 17.69 -6.34
N LYS A 134 15.63 18.88 -6.85
CA LYS A 134 16.12 20.19 -6.39
C LYS A 134 15.63 20.54 -4.98
N HIS A 135 14.39 20.13 -4.63
CA HIS A 135 13.72 20.40 -3.36
C HIS A 135 13.48 19.09 -2.59
N PRO A 136 14.54 18.48 -2.01
CA PRO A 136 14.45 17.18 -1.33
C PRO A 136 13.53 17.19 -0.11
N GLU A 137 13.26 18.37 0.47
CA GLU A 137 12.30 18.56 1.56
C GLU A 137 10.85 18.29 1.16
N ARG A 138 10.55 18.24 -0.15
CA ARG A 138 9.23 17.99 -0.76
C ARG A 138 9.16 16.68 -1.54
N PHE A 139 10.16 15.82 -1.37
CA PHE A 139 10.25 14.54 -2.05
C PHE A 139 10.06 13.38 -1.10
N LEU A 140 9.25 12.39 -1.50
CA LEU A 140 9.04 11.16 -0.76
C LEU A 140 8.65 10.03 -1.72
N THR A 141 8.74 8.78 -1.26
CA THR A 141 8.06 7.68 -1.94
C THR A 141 6.60 7.64 -1.52
N VAL A 142 5.70 7.51 -2.50
CA VAL A 142 4.26 7.29 -2.31
C VAL A 142 3.91 5.99 -3.02
N HIS A 143 4.11 4.88 -2.31
CA HIS A 143 4.06 3.55 -2.91
C HIS A 143 2.64 2.97 -2.86
N PHE A 144 1.93 3.10 -3.98
CA PHE A 144 0.64 2.45 -4.18
C PHE A 144 0.82 0.96 -4.43
N SER A 145 -0.07 0.15 -3.87
CA SER A 145 -0.07 -1.29 -4.07
C SER A 145 -0.85 -1.71 -5.32
N ASN A 146 -0.40 -2.77 -5.97
CA ASN A 146 -1.02 -3.33 -7.17
C ASN A 146 -2.17 -4.31 -6.81
N PRO A 147 -3.38 -4.17 -7.41
CA PRO A 147 -3.81 -3.14 -8.37
C PRO A 147 -4.25 -1.83 -7.67
N ALA A 148 -3.68 -0.71 -8.10
CA ALA A 148 -3.88 0.59 -7.46
C ALA A 148 -5.35 1.05 -7.34
N PRO A 149 -6.27 0.75 -8.28
CA PRO A 149 -7.67 1.11 -8.13
C PRO A 149 -8.39 0.47 -6.94
N PHE A 150 -7.93 -0.70 -6.48
CA PHE A 150 -8.67 -1.52 -5.51
C PHE A 150 -7.96 -1.68 -4.17
N ILE A 151 -6.62 -1.61 -4.13
CA ILE A 151 -5.87 -1.79 -2.87
C ILE A 151 -5.79 -0.44 -2.13
N PRO A 152 -6.33 -0.34 -0.89
CA PRO A 152 -6.39 0.95 -0.20
C PRO A 152 -5.06 1.39 0.42
N GLY A 153 -4.16 0.46 0.74
CA GLY A 153 -2.92 0.75 1.45
C GLY A 153 -1.86 1.42 0.59
N VAL A 154 -1.23 2.47 1.11
CA VAL A 154 -0.14 3.21 0.48
C VAL A 154 0.99 3.42 1.49
N GLU A 155 2.22 3.04 1.16
CA GLU A 155 3.37 3.32 2.00
C GLU A 155 3.94 4.71 1.69
N LEU A 156 4.14 5.51 2.72
CA LEU A 156 4.77 6.83 2.65
C LEU A 156 6.18 6.72 3.23
N VAL A 157 7.19 6.90 2.38
CA VAL A 157 8.58 6.77 2.80
C VAL A 157 9.29 8.11 2.69
N SER A 158 9.58 8.70 3.82
CA SER A 158 10.29 9.97 3.91
C SER A 158 11.79 9.79 3.77
N GLY A 159 12.43 10.66 2.99
CA GLY A 159 13.89 10.85 3.05
C GLY A 159 14.29 11.69 4.28
N VAL A 160 15.60 11.81 4.51
CA VAL A 160 16.14 12.60 5.64
C VAL A 160 15.70 14.07 5.59
N ALA A 161 15.50 14.62 4.39
CA ALA A 161 15.13 16.03 4.21
C ALA A 161 13.60 16.24 4.18
N THR A 162 12.80 15.20 3.93
CA THR A 162 11.34 15.33 3.78
C THR A 162 10.71 15.95 5.03
N THR A 163 9.91 17.00 4.86
CA THR A 163 9.30 17.70 5.99
C THR A 163 7.95 17.06 6.41
N PRO A 164 7.57 17.16 7.69
CA PRO A 164 6.32 16.57 8.18
C PRO A 164 5.07 17.13 7.49
N ASP A 165 5.04 18.40 7.14
CA ASP A 165 3.91 19.03 6.46
C ASP A 165 3.68 18.47 5.05
N VAL A 166 4.72 17.99 4.39
CA VAL A 166 4.62 17.27 3.11
C VAL A 166 3.95 15.92 3.30
N VAL A 167 4.36 15.17 4.33
CA VAL A 167 3.74 13.89 4.66
C VAL A 167 2.26 14.06 5.02
N ASP A 168 1.94 15.07 5.83
CA ASP A 168 0.56 15.39 6.22
C ASP A 168 -0.29 15.76 5.00
N ALA A 169 0.24 16.59 4.06
CA ALA A 169 -0.46 16.95 2.84
C ALA A 169 -0.77 15.74 1.94
N VAL A 170 0.18 14.79 1.84
CA VAL A 170 -0.02 13.55 1.07
C VAL A 170 -1.00 12.61 1.78
N LYS A 171 -0.96 12.50 3.11
CA LYS A 171 -1.98 11.76 3.87
C LYS A 171 -3.38 12.31 3.66
N ASP A 172 -3.54 13.63 3.68
CA ASP A 172 -4.83 14.28 3.41
C ASP A 172 -5.32 13.99 1.98
N LEU A 173 -4.41 14.04 1.00
CA LEU A 173 -4.70 13.64 -0.39
C LEU A 173 -5.19 12.19 -0.45
N LEU A 174 -4.46 11.27 0.16
CA LEU A 174 -4.79 9.84 0.18
C LEU A 174 -6.13 9.57 0.87
N ALA A 175 -6.40 10.22 2.01
CA ALA A 175 -7.67 10.08 2.72
C ALA A 175 -8.86 10.54 1.86
N ARG A 176 -8.73 11.65 1.11
CA ARG A 176 -9.73 12.10 0.13
C ARG A 176 -9.96 11.07 -0.98
N ALA A 177 -8.91 10.37 -1.38
CA ALA A 177 -8.98 9.29 -2.37
C ALA A 177 -9.42 7.94 -1.79
N GLY A 178 -9.87 7.89 -0.52
CA GLY A 178 -10.25 6.65 0.16
C GLY A 178 -9.09 5.68 0.37
N ARG A 179 -7.87 6.21 0.50
CA ARG A 179 -6.64 5.44 0.71
C ARG A 179 -6.12 5.62 2.14
N GLU A 180 -5.40 4.62 2.62
CA GLU A 180 -4.78 4.62 3.94
C GLU A 180 -3.26 4.71 3.80
N GLY A 181 -2.69 5.86 4.17
CA GLY A 181 -1.25 6.11 4.15
C GLY A 181 -0.57 5.62 5.43
N ALA A 182 0.44 4.76 5.30
CA ALA A 182 1.28 4.30 6.41
C ALA A 182 2.71 4.84 6.26
N GLU A 183 3.21 5.54 7.30
CA GLU A 183 4.60 6.01 7.32
C GLU A 183 5.57 4.86 7.56
N VAL A 184 6.59 4.78 6.72
CA VAL A 184 7.63 3.74 6.75
C VAL A 184 8.99 4.39 6.60
N ALA A 185 9.99 3.87 7.31
CA ALA A 185 11.37 4.34 7.17
C ALA A 185 11.97 3.95 5.81
N ASP A 186 12.92 4.76 5.33
CA ASP A 186 13.64 4.54 4.06
C ASP A 186 14.57 3.32 4.15
N THR A 187 14.02 2.16 3.81
CA THR A 187 14.71 0.86 3.82
C THR A 187 14.38 0.04 2.58
N PRO A 188 15.29 -0.80 2.08
CA PRO A 188 15.00 -1.68 0.95
C PRO A 188 13.77 -2.57 1.20
N GLY A 189 12.81 -2.55 0.25
CA GLY A 189 11.61 -3.38 0.30
C GLY A 189 10.54 -2.90 1.30
N MET A 190 10.81 -1.83 2.05
CA MET A 190 9.86 -1.20 2.97
C MET A 190 9.19 -2.21 3.93
N VAL A 191 7.92 -2.09 4.23
CA VAL A 191 7.18 -3.05 5.07
C VAL A 191 6.44 -4.07 4.21
N LEU A 192 5.73 -3.63 3.17
CA LEU A 192 4.92 -4.50 2.31
C LEU A 192 5.76 -5.64 1.72
N ASN A 193 6.78 -5.30 0.94
CA ASN A 193 7.61 -6.30 0.28
C ASN A 193 8.36 -7.16 1.29
N ARG A 194 8.90 -6.56 2.34
CA ARG A 194 9.62 -7.30 3.37
C ARG A 194 8.77 -8.39 4.02
N LEU A 195 7.51 -8.08 4.36
CA LEU A 195 6.60 -9.07 4.97
C LEU A 195 6.08 -10.08 3.93
N GLN A 196 5.74 -9.62 2.73
CA GLN A 196 5.26 -10.49 1.66
C GLN A 196 6.33 -11.51 1.23
N TYR A 197 7.58 -11.08 1.06
CA TYR A 197 8.68 -11.98 0.72
C TYR A 197 9.05 -12.92 1.88
N ALA A 198 8.96 -12.48 3.14
CA ALA A 198 9.17 -13.36 4.29
C ALA A 198 8.12 -14.46 4.34
N LEU A 199 6.84 -14.12 4.11
CA LEU A 199 5.75 -15.09 4.03
C LEU A 199 5.97 -16.10 2.89
N LEU A 200 6.29 -15.60 1.68
CA LEU A 200 6.53 -16.49 0.52
C LEU A 200 7.72 -17.42 0.77
N LYS A 201 8.81 -16.91 1.36
CA LYS A 201 9.99 -17.72 1.68
C LYS A 201 9.65 -18.87 2.64
N GLU A 202 8.90 -18.59 3.70
CA GLU A 202 8.51 -19.63 4.66
C GLU A 202 7.50 -20.61 4.04
N ALA A 203 6.54 -20.12 3.25
CA ALA A 203 5.62 -20.97 2.50
C ALA A 203 6.34 -21.93 1.54
N ALA A 204 7.39 -21.45 0.84
CA ALA A 204 8.22 -22.32 -0.01
C ALA A 204 8.98 -23.37 0.81
N SER A 205 9.54 -23.00 1.98
CA SER A 205 10.20 -23.94 2.88
C SER A 205 9.27 -25.06 3.33
N VAL A 206 8.01 -24.76 3.68
CA VAL A 206 6.99 -25.78 4.05
C VAL A 206 6.79 -26.79 2.92
N VAL A 207 6.78 -26.35 1.67
CA VAL A 207 6.63 -27.24 0.50
C VAL A 207 7.91 -28.03 0.25
N GLU A 208 9.09 -27.41 0.32
CA GLU A 208 10.39 -28.06 0.14
C GLU A 208 10.67 -29.13 1.20
N GLU A 209 10.22 -28.90 2.44
CA GLU A 209 10.29 -29.86 3.55
C GLU A 209 9.25 -30.99 3.44
N GLY A 210 8.37 -30.97 2.43
CA GLY A 210 7.34 -31.99 2.19
C GLY A 210 6.19 -31.97 3.21
N ILE A 211 6.01 -30.89 3.96
CA ILE A 211 4.98 -30.77 5.00
C ILE A 211 3.60 -30.63 4.37
N ALA A 212 3.49 -29.84 3.27
CA ALA A 212 2.23 -29.63 2.56
C ALA A 212 2.49 -29.36 1.07
N THR A 213 1.45 -29.47 0.25
CA THR A 213 1.49 -29.01 -1.14
C THR A 213 1.33 -27.48 -1.18
N ALA A 214 1.78 -26.82 -2.25
CA ALA A 214 1.56 -25.37 -2.42
C ALA A 214 0.06 -25.02 -2.37
N GLU A 215 -0.83 -25.87 -2.90
CA GLU A 215 -2.27 -25.70 -2.86
C GLU A 215 -2.82 -25.73 -1.42
N ASP A 216 -2.30 -26.64 -0.59
CA ASP A 216 -2.70 -26.74 0.82
C ASP A 216 -2.17 -25.55 1.64
N VAL A 217 -0.93 -25.10 1.38
CA VAL A 217 -0.37 -23.88 1.98
C VAL A 217 -1.25 -22.68 1.67
N ASP A 218 -1.61 -22.46 0.40
CA ASP A 218 -2.51 -21.37 -0.01
C ASP A 218 -3.86 -21.49 0.68
N THR A 219 -4.40 -22.69 0.80
CA THR A 219 -5.67 -22.93 1.48
C THR A 219 -5.59 -22.56 2.95
N VAL A 220 -4.56 -23.01 3.67
CA VAL A 220 -4.34 -22.69 5.10
C VAL A 220 -4.17 -21.18 5.27
N VAL A 221 -3.28 -20.53 4.49
CA VAL A 221 -3.04 -19.09 4.59
C VAL A 221 -4.33 -18.32 4.38
N ARG A 222 -5.03 -18.57 3.29
CA ARG A 222 -6.24 -17.84 2.88
C ARG A 222 -7.41 -18.01 3.85
N THR A 223 -7.57 -19.19 4.45
CA THR A 223 -8.73 -19.50 5.30
C THR A 223 -8.49 -19.36 6.80
N THR A 224 -7.25 -19.10 7.22
CA THR A 224 -6.90 -18.96 8.64
C THR A 224 -6.39 -17.55 8.96
N PHE A 225 -5.09 -17.34 9.06
CA PHE A 225 -4.58 -16.03 9.47
C PHE A 225 -4.74 -14.96 8.38
N GLY A 226 -4.62 -15.28 7.10
CA GLY A 226 -4.89 -14.38 5.99
C GLY A 226 -6.33 -13.87 5.99
N PHE A 227 -7.29 -14.72 6.37
CA PHE A 227 -8.69 -14.34 6.56
C PHE A 227 -8.86 -13.16 7.55
N ARG A 228 -7.97 -13.04 8.54
CA ARG A 228 -8.01 -12.01 9.58
C ARG A 228 -7.29 -10.73 9.19
N LEU A 229 -6.28 -10.82 8.28
CA LEU A 229 -5.37 -9.72 7.95
C LEU A 229 -6.07 -8.53 7.28
N GLY A 230 -7.20 -8.73 6.63
CA GLY A 230 -8.01 -7.64 6.07
C GLY A 230 -8.66 -6.71 7.12
N PHE A 231 -8.67 -7.11 8.40
CA PHE A 231 -9.27 -6.33 9.50
C PHE A 231 -8.29 -5.97 10.58
N PHE A 232 -7.28 -6.79 10.79
CA PHE A 232 -6.30 -6.65 11.86
C PHE A 232 -4.90 -6.96 11.34
N GLY A 233 -3.97 -6.05 11.56
CA GLY A 233 -2.56 -6.31 11.31
C GLY A 233 -1.99 -7.37 12.27
N PRO A 234 -0.76 -7.86 12.04
CA PRO A 234 -0.16 -8.95 12.79
C PRO A 234 -0.07 -8.68 14.30
N PHE A 235 0.20 -7.45 14.72
CA PHE A 235 0.27 -7.08 16.13
C PHE A 235 -1.10 -7.12 16.81
N ALA A 236 -2.14 -6.60 16.17
CA ALA A 236 -3.50 -6.65 16.68
C ALA A 236 -4.05 -8.09 16.74
N ILE A 237 -3.65 -8.95 15.80
CA ILE A 237 -3.96 -10.39 15.86
C ILE A 237 -3.27 -11.04 17.05
N ALA A 238 -2.00 -10.71 17.31
CA ALA A 238 -1.25 -11.23 18.45
C ALA A 238 -1.88 -10.79 19.78
N ASP A 239 -2.31 -9.51 19.89
CA ASP A 239 -3.01 -9.00 21.07
C ASP A 239 -4.33 -9.75 21.36
N GLN A 240 -5.08 -10.11 20.32
CA GLN A 240 -6.32 -10.88 20.47
C GLN A 240 -6.10 -12.33 20.89
N ALA A 241 -5.01 -12.95 20.41
CA ALA A 241 -4.68 -14.33 20.73
C ALA A 241 -3.96 -14.48 22.08
N GLY A 242 -3.20 -13.47 22.46
CA GLY A 242 -2.36 -13.40 23.66
C GLY A 242 -0.86 -13.49 23.32
N LEU A 243 -0.10 -12.49 23.75
CA LEU A 243 1.34 -12.39 23.49
C LEU A 243 2.13 -13.53 24.13
N ASP A 244 1.75 -13.97 25.33
CA ASP A 244 2.31 -15.15 26.00
C ASP A 244 2.05 -16.46 25.23
N VAL A 245 0.89 -16.57 24.57
CA VAL A 245 0.59 -17.72 23.71
C VAL A 245 1.51 -17.73 22.49
N TYR A 246 1.74 -16.56 21.87
CA TYR A 246 2.70 -16.45 20.78
C TYR A 246 4.14 -16.74 21.23
N ALA A 247 4.56 -16.25 22.40
CA ALA A 247 5.90 -16.53 22.93
C ALA A 247 6.11 -18.03 23.15
N ASN A 248 5.13 -18.74 23.74
CA ASN A 248 5.18 -20.19 23.91
C ASN A 248 5.21 -20.93 22.57
N GLY A 249 4.43 -20.46 21.59
CA GLY A 249 4.45 -21.01 20.22
C GLY A 249 5.82 -20.86 19.57
N PHE A 250 6.44 -19.69 19.66
CA PHE A 250 7.79 -19.46 19.14
C PHE A 250 8.84 -20.35 19.82
N ASN A 251 8.75 -20.57 21.14
CA ASN A 251 9.66 -21.49 21.85
C ASN A 251 9.56 -22.91 21.26
N THR A 252 8.36 -23.43 21.05
CA THR A 252 8.15 -24.74 20.42
C THR A 252 8.69 -24.79 18.97
N LEU A 253 8.47 -23.72 18.20
CA LEU A 253 8.94 -23.64 16.81
C LEU A 253 10.48 -23.51 16.75
N SER A 254 11.09 -22.77 17.67
CA SER A 254 12.55 -22.62 17.71
C SER A 254 13.27 -23.91 18.09
N GLU A 255 12.65 -24.78 18.91
CA GLU A 255 13.19 -26.12 19.19
C GLU A 255 13.26 -26.99 17.93
N ALA A 256 12.29 -26.84 17.01
CA ALA A 256 12.22 -27.62 15.79
C ALA A 256 13.01 -27.00 14.62
N TYR A 257 12.99 -25.67 14.49
CA TYR A 257 13.48 -24.94 13.30
C TYR A 257 14.64 -23.96 13.60
N GLY A 258 15.09 -23.88 14.86
CA GLY A 258 16.20 -23.04 15.29
C GLY A 258 15.90 -21.55 15.15
N GLU A 259 16.97 -20.77 14.92
CA GLU A 259 16.94 -19.29 14.82
C GLU A 259 15.96 -18.75 13.76
N ARG A 260 15.63 -19.54 12.76
CA ARG A 260 14.67 -19.16 11.71
C ARG A 260 13.30 -18.76 12.28
N LEU A 261 12.86 -19.46 13.32
CA LEU A 261 11.58 -19.25 14.00
C LEU A 261 11.75 -19.00 15.52
N ALA A 262 12.88 -18.38 15.91
CA ALA A 262 13.08 -17.94 17.28
C ALA A 262 12.15 -16.77 17.64
N PRO A 263 11.76 -16.62 18.92
CA PRO A 263 10.91 -15.51 19.34
C PRO A 263 11.61 -14.16 19.12
N PRO A 264 10.93 -13.16 18.53
CA PRO A 264 11.52 -11.84 18.41
C PRO A 264 11.65 -11.19 19.80
N LYS A 265 12.81 -10.56 20.05
CA LYS A 265 13.12 -9.88 21.31
C LYS A 265 12.02 -8.94 21.80
N LEU A 266 11.40 -8.21 20.89
CA LEU A 266 10.30 -7.28 21.20
C LEU A 266 9.05 -7.99 21.77
N LEU A 267 8.79 -9.25 21.36
CA LEU A 267 7.72 -10.07 21.95
C LEU A 267 8.09 -10.50 23.37
N GLU A 268 9.32 -10.96 23.59
CA GLU A 268 9.81 -11.37 24.92
C GLU A 268 9.78 -10.21 25.91
N GLU A 269 10.22 -9.02 25.50
CA GLU A 269 10.16 -7.79 26.31
C GLU A 269 8.74 -7.42 26.71
N ASN A 270 7.77 -7.50 25.80
CA ASN A 270 6.36 -7.24 26.10
C ASN A 270 5.80 -8.26 27.11
N VAL A 271 6.07 -9.54 26.91
CA VAL A 271 5.61 -10.59 27.84
C VAL A 271 6.23 -10.42 29.22
N ALA A 272 7.55 -10.13 29.30
CA ALA A 272 8.24 -9.87 30.56
C ALA A 272 7.71 -8.64 31.29
N ALA A 273 7.21 -7.63 30.55
CA ALA A 273 6.53 -6.45 31.10
C ALA A 273 5.06 -6.74 31.53
N GLY A 274 4.60 -7.99 31.43
CA GLY A 274 3.24 -8.38 31.80
C GLY A 274 2.18 -7.94 30.78
N ARG A 275 2.56 -7.68 29.54
CA ARG A 275 1.66 -7.36 28.44
C ARG A 275 1.26 -8.66 27.73
N HIS A 276 0.00 -9.07 27.90
CA HIS A 276 -0.51 -10.34 27.36
C HIS A 276 -1.64 -10.15 26.36
N GLY A 277 -1.88 -8.91 25.90
CA GLY A 277 -2.91 -8.57 24.96
C GLY A 277 -4.27 -8.25 25.58
N VAL A 278 -5.32 -8.38 24.79
CA VAL A 278 -6.70 -8.07 25.15
C VAL A 278 -7.15 -8.78 26.44
N LYS A 279 -6.72 -10.02 26.65
CA LYS A 279 -7.15 -10.84 27.79
C LYS A 279 -6.81 -10.25 29.17
N ASN A 280 -5.69 -9.53 29.30
CA ASN A 280 -5.33 -8.87 30.55
C ASN A 280 -5.38 -7.34 30.45
N GLY A 281 -5.83 -6.80 29.33
CA GLY A 281 -5.98 -5.37 29.10
C GLY A 281 -4.70 -4.63 28.78
N LYS A 282 -3.58 -5.34 28.53
CA LYS A 282 -2.29 -4.76 28.19
C LYS A 282 -1.75 -5.42 26.93
N GLY A 283 -1.88 -4.76 25.82
CA GLY A 283 -1.46 -5.29 24.52
C GLY A 283 -0.23 -4.59 23.95
N TRP A 284 0.22 -5.08 22.83
CA TRP A 284 1.26 -4.50 22.01
C TRP A 284 0.80 -3.18 21.40
N THR A 285 -0.44 -3.17 20.89
CA THR A 285 -1.03 -2.02 20.20
C THR A 285 -1.60 -0.96 21.16
N GLY A 286 -1.68 -1.24 22.46
CA GLY A 286 -2.18 -0.34 23.48
C GLY A 286 -2.77 -1.04 24.70
N ASP A 287 -3.34 -0.27 25.59
CA ASP A 287 -4.06 -0.79 26.75
C ASP A 287 -5.57 -0.83 26.45
N PHE A 288 -6.25 -1.85 26.97
CA PHE A 288 -7.65 -2.15 26.72
C PHE A 288 -8.40 -2.18 28.06
N ASP A 289 -9.27 -1.22 28.31
CA ASP A 289 -10.25 -1.32 29.36
C ASP A 289 -11.39 -2.30 28.97
N ASP A 290 -12.34 -2.52 29.84
CA ASP A 290 -13.40 -3.50 29.61
C ASP A 290 -14.35 -3.10 28.47
N GLU A 291 -14.55 -1.79 28.24
CA GLU A 291 -15.33 -1.25 27.13
C GLU A 291 -14.62 -1.51 25.78
N THR A 292 -13.36 -1.12 25.67
CA THR A 292 -12.53 -1.35 24.48
C THR A 292 -12.38 -2.85 24.13
N LYS A 293 -12.23 -3.71 25.17
CA LYS A 293 -12.23 -5.17 24.95
C LYS A 293 -13.53 -5.66 24.32
N ALA A 294 -14.66 -5.18 24.84
CA ALA A 294 -15.97 -5.56 24.30
C ALA A 294 -16.16 -5.09 22.86
N GLU A 295 -15.74 -3.87 22.55
CA GLU A 295 -15.76 -3.30 21.19
C GLU A 295 -14.90 -4.10 20.21
N VAL A 296 -13.65 -4.41 20.57
CA VAL A 296 -12.73 -5.22 19.74
C VAL A 296 -13.33 -6.59 19.44
N ILE A 297 -13.92 -7.25 20.44
CA ILE A 297 -14.55 -8.56 20.27
C ILE A 297 -15.78 -8.46 19.36
N ALA A 298 -16.63 -7.45 19.57
CA ALA A 298 -17.84 -7.24 18.74
C ALA A 298 -17.46 -6.94 17.28
N TYR A 299 -16.49 -6.05 17.06
CA TYR A 299 -15.98 -5.73 15.73
C TYR A 299 -15.42 -6.97 15.04
N ARG A 300 -14.53 -7.73 15.71
CA ARG A 300 -13.94 -8.97 15.19
C ARG A 300 -15.00 -9.95 14.75
N ASN A 301 -15.97 -10.23 15.61
CA ASN A 301 -17.02 -11.22 15.31
C ASN A 301 -17.86 -10.78 14.10
N LYS A 302 -18.22 -9.49 14.01
CA LYS A 302 -18.94 -8.93 12.87
C LYS A 302 -18.10 -9.00 11.58
N ALA A 303 -16.83 -8.60 11.66
CA ALA A 303 -15.91 -8.61 10.51
C ALA A 303 -15.71 -10.03 9.96
N TYR A 304 -15.48 -11.00 10.84
CA TYR A 304 -15.29 -12.40 10.42
C TYR A 304 -16.57 -13.02 9.83
N ALA A 305 -17.74 -12.70 10.40
CA ALA A 305 -19.00 -13.14 9.83
C ALA A 305 -19.16 -12.58 8.39
N ARG A 306 -18.92 -11.29 8.19
CA ARG A 306 -19.03 -10.63 6.87
C ARG A 306 -18.00 -11.18 5.87
N MET A 307 -16.76 -11.42 6.29
CA MET A 307 -15.76 -12.03 5.42
C MET A 307 -16.16 -13.45 5.00
N GLY A 308 -16.74 -14.22 5.93
CA GLY A 308 -17.27 -15.54 5.62
C GLY A 308 -18.40 -15.50 4.60
N ASP A 309 -19.30 -14.50 4.68
CA ASP A 309 -20.35 -14.27 3.68
C ASP A 309 -19.75 -13.93 2.31
N LEU A 310 -18.79 -12.98 2.26
CA LEU A 310 -18.12 -12.56 1.03
C LEU A 310 -17.39 -13.74 0.34
N LEU A 311 -16.67 -14.56 1.10
CA LEU A 311 -15.97 -15.71 0.53
C LEU A 311 -16.92 -16.78 -0.01
N ARG A 312 -18.12 -16.93 0.59
CA ARG A 312 -19.16 -17.84 0.07
C ARG A 312 -19.78 -17.28 -1.21
N GLU A 313 -20.04 -15.99 -1.27
CA GLU A 313 -20.58 -15.29 -2.44
C GLU A 313 -19.65 -15.40 -3.64
N LEU A 314 -18.35 -15.07 -3.45
CA LEU A 314 -17.36 -15.08 -4.53
C LEU A 314 -16.95 -16.49 -4.95
N GLY A 315 -17.06 -17.48 -4.05
CA GLY A 315 -16.58 -18.83 -4.29
C GLY A 315 -15.05 -18.92 -4.33
N PRO A 316 -14.49 -20.06 -4.73
CA PRO A 316 -13.04 -20.27 -4.81
C PRO A 316 -12.44 -19.50 -5.99
N ALA A 317 -11.25 -18.93 -5.77
CA ALA A 317 -10.49 -18.29 -6.85
C ALA A 317 -10.22 -19.29 -8.00
N PRO A 318 -10.27 -18.83 -9.28
CA PRO A 318 -9.89 -19.65 -10.41
C PRO A 318 -8.44 -20.15 -10.29
N LYS A 319 -8.23 -21.41 -10.65
CA LYS A 319 -6.89 -22.02 -10.67
C LYS A 319 -6.34 -22.07 -12.08
N GLY A 320 -5.00 -21.99 -12.20
CA GLY A 320 -4.32 -22.25 -13.46
C GLY A 320 -4.66 -23.65 -13.99
N LYS A 321 -4.76 -23.79 -15.30
CA LYS A 321 -4.89 -25.12 -15.94
C LYS A 321 -3.58 -25.88 -15.76
N LYS A 322 -3.66 -27.13 -15.30
CA LYS A 322 -2.51 -28.05 -15.25
C LYS A 322 -2.12 -28.49 -16.63
#